data_2a2c638c66ac14921cf4c3993aed349a
#
_entry.id   2a2c638c66ac14921cf4c3993aed349a
#
_cell.length_a   1.000
_cell.length_b   1.000
_cell.length_c   1.000
_cell.angle_alpha   90.00
_cell.angle_beta   90.00
_cell.angle_gamma   90.00
#
_symmetry.space_group_name_H-M   'P 1'
#
loop_
_entity.id
_entity.type
_entity.pdbx_description
1 polymer ?
#
loop_
_entity_poly.entity_id
_entity_poly.type
_entity_poly.pdbx_seq_one_letter_code
_entity_poly.pdbx_strand_id
1 'polypeptide(L)'
;MPYVVSSIHPAYCLHGAKPITEEISKDLAKAWRIANEGPRQNFNIIPVLPQHPAGLEWAFHAALTWLRHWRWLRCAIVIDVETSSLEYFNCKLHSVGLSGIDGNNVSVAFTCIDFHTLPWEMEIALVAELQAICADENIVKVFHNEPFDGPVLARKGMPVRGKILCTQALKHLDQPDVPKSLDWVAQSYIDCRPWKVDHAGKKRVFTKDPLELVYYNGEDALYTGLVVEPLLQDLQHRGISQKLISMQMEYARLAEDMELWGLPINHSLRRQMGMALLKEMWETKHWMREFLGWNDFNPMSDDHRRTALFTSKYVSAPWNLGIQATRRTEKQGLPSTGYRSIIDHLEHPFVRRLATYIEDRHAYATMYRESAAVEAWKYRQLGLEEEALTTEEKNLDDGAYQRAICSDGFLHSKVNPTGQKGSRFSTSPNNQNIKDKHRWFFEAPDGYVLVSSDKDQLELRIAACRAGVKMLIDEMARPGGDPHTLAASYIYKGFAERSEDERRSLRDMVKNVTYAALY
;
A
#
# COMPACT_ATOMS: atom_id res chain seq x y z
N MET A 1 -19.84 32.94 2.50
CA MET A 1 -20.11 31.68 3.24
C MET A 1 -19.20 31.64 4.47
N PRO A 2 -19.61 31.13 5.60
CA PRO A 2 -18.69 30.96 6.71
C PRO A 2 -17.61 29.93 6.36
N TYR A 3 -16.37 30.21 6.74
CA TYR A 3 -15.26 29.27 6.60
C TYR A 3 -15.37 28.20 7.69
N VAL A 4 -15.23 26.94 7.31
CA VAL A 4 -15.20 25.81 8.23
C VAL A 4 -13.81 25.19 8.20
N VAL A 5 -13.13 25.18 9.32
CA VAL A 5 -11.88 24.43 9.51
C VAL A 5 -12.26 23.11 10.19
N SER A 6 -12.10 22.01 9.46
CA SER A 6 -12.29 20.68 10.04
C SER A 6 -11.10 20.32 10.91
N SER A 7 -11.36 19.67 12.05
CA SER A 7 -10.32 19.17 12.94
C SER A 7 -10.72 17.82 13.52
N ILE A 8 -9.71 17.10 14.02
CA ILE A 8 -9.94 15.83 14.72
C ILE A 8 -10.53 16.12 16.09
N HIS A 9 -11.48 15.29 16.53
CA HIS A 9 -12.06 15.44 17.85
C HIS A 9 -11.00 15.28 18.96
N PRO A 10 -10.86 16.24 19.90
CA PRO A 10 -9.79 16.25 20.91
C PRO A 10 -9.73 14.96 21.77
N ALA A 11 -10.85 14.26 21.97
CA ALA A 11 -10.87 13.00 22.70
C ALA A 11 -9.98 11.91 22.07
N TYR A 12 -9.63 12.00 20.78
CA TYR A 12 -8.68 11.09 20.16
C TYR A 12 -7.29 11.15 20.80
N CYS A 13 -6.89 12.31 21.32
CA CYS A 13 -5.63 12.49 22.04
C CYS A 13 -5.60 11.75 23.38
N LEU A 14 -6.76 11.56 24.02
CA LEU A 14 -6.89 10.84 25.29
C LEU A 14 -6.65 9.33 25.15
N HIS A 15 -6.76 8.79 23.95
CA HIS A 15 -6.49 7.39 23.62
C HIS A 15 -5.03 7.12 23.19
N GLY A 16 -4.08 7.99 23.54
CA GLY A 16 -2.66 7.79 23.32
C GLY A 16 -2.11 8.25 21.96
N ALA A 17 -2.94 8.88 21.14
CA ALA A 17 -2.54 9.40 19.83
C ALA A 17 -1.85 10.78 19.94
N LYS A 18 -0.69 10.84 20.60
CA LYS A 18 0.09 12.08 20.77
C LYS A 18 0.41 12.85 19.48
N PRO A 19 0.72 12.20 18.33
CA PRO A 19 0.96 12.93 17.07
C PRO A 19 -0.21 13.79 16.61
N ILE A 20 -1.45 13.39 16.94
CA ILE A 20 -2.67 14.08 16.55
C ILE A 20 -2.87 15.41 17.29
N THR A 21 -2.27 15.57 18.48
CA THR A 21 -2.32 16.82 19.26
C THR A 21 -1.71 17.99 18.48
N GLU A 22 -0.62 17.75 17.77
CA GLU A 22 0.06 18.74 16.94
C GLU A 22 -0.84 19.18 15.76
N GLU A 23 -1.50 18.24 15.10
CA GLU A 23 -2.43 18.54 14.01
C GLU A 23 -3.63 19.38 14.50
N ILE A 24 -4.21 19.03 15.63
CA ILE A 24 -5.27 19.85 16.26
C ILE A 24 -4.78 21.26 16.55
N SER A 25 -3.55 21.44 17.02
CA SER A 25 -2.96 22.76 17.29
C SER A 25 -2.80 23.56 15.99
N LYS A 26 -2.38 22.93 14.91
CA LYS A 26 -2.31 23.54 13.57
C LYS A 26 -3.68 23.98 13.07
N ASP A 27 -4.70 23.13 13.22
CA ASP A 27 -6.09 23.44 12.82
C ASP A 27 -6.65 24.63 13.61
N LEU A 28 -6.40 24.69 14.91
CA LEU A 28 -6.85 25.81 15.77
C LEU A 28 -6.14 27.11 15.40
N ALA A 29 -4.82 27.07 15.16
CA ALA A 29 -4.05 28.23 14.71
C ALA A 29 -4.53 28.74 13.34
N LYS A 30 -4.84 27.83 12.41
CA LYS A 30 -5.41 28.13 11.11
C LYS A 30 -6.79 28.76 11.24
N ALA A 31 -7.69 28.18 12.06
CA ALA A 31 -9.01 28.71 12.30
C ALA A 31 -8.97 30.11 12.88
N TRP A 32 -8.09 30.35 13.88
CA TRP A 32 -7.89 31.67 14.48
C TRP A 32 -7.40 32.70 13.45
N ARG A 33 -6.42 32.34 12.61
CA ARG A 33 -5.91 33.21 11.55
C ARG A 33 -6.99 33.54 10.52
N ILE A 34 -7.71 32.54 9.99
CA ILE A 34 -8.78 32.77 9.01
C ILE A 34 -9.86 33.68 9.59
N ALA A 35 -10.19 33.54 10.87
CA ALA A 35 -11.18 34.38 11.53
C ALA A 35 -10.75 35.85 11.63
N ASN A 36 -9.45 36.12 11.79
CA ASN A 36 -8.91 37.49 11.97
C ASN A 36 -8.40 38.14 10.68
N GLU A 37 -7.81 37.35 9.77
CA GLU A 37 -7.12 37.87 8.58
C GLU A 37 -7.84 37.51 7.26
N GLY A 38 -8.79 36.60 7.31
CA GLY A 38 -9.42 36.02 6.12
C GLY A 38 -8.55 34.94 5.45
N PRO A 39 -9.07 34.24 4.46
CA PRO A 39 -8.34 33.24 3.69
C PRO A 39 -7.30 33.90 2.77
N ARG A 40 -6.14 33.31 2.65
CA ARG A 40 -4.97 33.93 2.00
C ARG A 40 -4.94 33.83 0.46
N GLN A 41 -5.85 33.07 -0.25
CA GLN A 41 -5.52 32.72 -1.64
C GLN A 41 -6.71 32.60 -2.60
N ASN A 42 -6.56 33.27 -3.76
CA ASN A 42 -7.26 32.94 -5.01
C ASN A 42 -6.24 32.36 -5.98
N PHE A 43 -6.47 31.13 -6.45
CA PHE A 43 -5.63 30.46 -7.42
C PHE A 43 -6.28 30.43 -8.79
N ASN A 44 -5.47 30.50 -9.84
CA ASN A 44 -5.92 30.45 -11.21
C ASN A 44 -5.37 29.21 -11.91
N ILE A 45 -6.28 28.35 -12.41
CA ILE A 45 -5.94 27.17 -13.23
C ILE A 45 -6.17 27.54 -14.69
N ILE A 46 -5.23 27.19 -15.56
CA ILE A 46 -5.38 27.32 -17.00
C ILE A 46 -5.74 25.93 -17.56
N PRO A 47 -7.01 25.61 -17.78
CA PRO A 47 -7.41 24.33 -18.34
C PRO A 47 -7.17 24.32 -19.85
N VAL A 48 -6.45 23.29 -20.34
CA VAL A 48 -6.23 23.09 -21.78
C VAL A 48 -7.27 22.12 -22.33
N LEU A 49 -8.42 22.65 -22.67
CA LEU A 49 -9.53 21.88 -23.22
C LEU A 49 -10.44 22.80 -24.11
N PRO A 50 -11.27 22.20 -24.99
CA PRO A 50 -12.12 22.98 -25.92
C PRO A 50 -13.08 23.96 -25.26
N GLN A 51 -13.50 23.67 -24.00
CA GLN A 51 -14.44 24.49 -23.24
C GLN A 51 -13.80 25.72 -22.58
N HIS A 52 -12.49 25.94 -22.78
CA HIS A 52 -11.83 27.14 -22.21
C HIS A 52 -12.48 28.44 -22.76
N PRO A 53 -12.82 29.40 -21.90
CA PRO A 53 -13.52 30.62 -22.33
C PRO A 53 -12.82 31.43 -23.43
N ALA A 54 -11.48 31.43 -23.45
CA ALA A 54 -10.68 32.09 -24.48
C ALA A 54 -10.39 31.19 -25.70
N GLY A 55 -10.96 30.00 -25.74
CA GLY A 55 -10.74 29.02 -26.80
C GLY A 55 -9.55 28.08 -26.56
N LEU A 56 -9.62 26.91 -27.20
CA LEU A 56 -8.60 25.86 -27.06
C LEU A 56 -7.21 26.29 -27.52
N GLU A 57 -7.12 27.00 -28.66
CA GLU A 57 -5.84 27.48 -29.18
C GLU A 57 -5.12 28.39 -28.21
N TRP A 58 -5.86 29.34 -27.62
CA TRP A 58 -5.28 30.22 -26.61
C TRP A 58 -4.76 29.42 -25.40
N ALA A 59 -5.57 28.50 -24.88
CA ALA A 59 -5.19 27.67 -23.74
C ALA A 59 -3.97 26.78 -24.04
N PHE A 60 -3.92 26.23 -25.25
CA PHE A 60 -2.78 25.44 -25.73
C PHE A 60 -1.49 26.28 -25.77
N HIS A 61 -1.53 27.45 -26.39
CA HIS A 61 -0.35 28.33 -26.49
C HIS A 61 0.08 28.87 -25.12
N ALA A 62 -0.87 29.16 -24.24
CA ALA A 62 -0.57 29.56 -22.85
C ALA A 62 0.14 28.43 -22.08
N ALA A 63 -0.35 27.20 -22.18
CA ALA A 63 0.26 26.03 -21.53
C ALA A 63 1.65 25.72 -22.11
N LEU A 64 1.80 25.74 -23.43
CA LEU A 64 3.07 25.50 -24.11
C LEU A 64 4.13 26.56 -23.71
N THR A 65 3.71 27.81 -23.62
CA THR A 65 4.57 28.90 -23.16
C THR A 65 4.95 28.71 -21.70
N TRP A 66 4.01 28.32 -20.84
CA TRP A 66 4.22 28.04 -19.44
C TRP A 66 5.23 26.89 -19.27
N LEU A 67 5.06 25.76 -19.96
CA LEU A 67 5.96 24.61 -19.91
C LEU A 67 7.39 24.98 -20.31
N ARG A 68 7.54 25.70 -21.45
CA ARG A 68 8.84 26.17 -21.94
C ARG A 68 9.52 27.14 -20.98
N HIS A 69 8.76 28.04 -20.38
CA HIS A 69 9.25 28.99 -19.39
C HIS A 69 9.81 28.25 -18.15
N TRP A 70 9.04 27.35 -17.56
CA TRP A 70 9.46 26.61 -16.37
C TRP A 70 10.63 25.67 -16.66
N ARG A 71 10.66 25.05 -17.83
CA ARG A 71 11.82 24.28 -18.27
C ARG A 71 13.07 25.14 -18.42
N TRP A 72 12.94 26.34 -18.97
CA TRP A 72 14.05 27.28 -19.10
C TRP A 72 14.58 27.75 -17.75
N LEU A 73 13.70 28.05 -16.79
CA LEU A 73 14.07 28.42 -15.43
C LEU A 73 14.79 27.29 -14.68
N ARG A 74 14.56 26.05 -15.04
CA ARG A 74 15.02 24.84 -14.32
C ARG A 74 14.61 24.82 -12.85
N CYS A 75 13.50 25.47 -12.52
CA CYS A 75 12.88 25.41 -11.22
C CYS A 75 12.14 24.09 -11.01
N ALA A 76 11.74 23.81 -9.78
CA ALA A 76 10.99 22.61 -9.49
C ALA A 76 9.60 22.63 -10.15
N ILE A 77 9.16 21.51 -10.71
CA ILE A 77 7.87 21.36 -11.36
C ILE A 77 7.11 20.23 -10.69
N VAL A 78 5.89 20.53 -10.23
CA VAL A 78 4.94 19.54 -9.74
C VAL A 78 4.26 18.89 -10.93
N ILE A 79 4.11 17.58 -10.88
CA ILE A 79 3.39 16.78 -11.86
C ILE A 79 2.42 15.89 -11.10
N ASP A 80 1.16 15.88 -11.51
CA ASP A 80 0.10 15.00 -11.01
C ASP A 80 -0.66 14.43 -12.19
N VAL A 81 -1.00 13.14 -12.18
CA VAL A 81 -1.67 12.47 -13.30
C VAL A 81 -2.99 11.86 -12.90
N GLU A 82 -4.01 12.02 -13.79
CA GLU A 82 -5.27 11.31 -13.67
C GLU A 82 -5.42 10.27 -14.77
N THR A 83 -5.90 9.08 -14.39
CA THR A 83 -5.95 7.92 -15.27
C THR A 83 -7.29 7.21 -15.22
N SER A 84 -7.58 6.40 -16.26
CA SER A 84 -8.82 5.61 -16.35
C SER A 84 -8.91 4.50 -15.30
N SER A 85 -7.78 4.08 -14.74
CA SER A 85 -7.71 3.06 -13.69
C SER A 85 -6.43 3.21 -12.89
N LEU A 86 -6.39 2.57 -11.72
CA LEU A 86 -5.18 2.49 -10.91
C LEU A 86 -4.15 1.50 -11.45
N GLU A 87 -4.44 0.79 -12.53
CA GLU A 87 -3.56 -0.19 -13.19
C GLU A 87 -2.78 0.50 -14.31
N TYR A 88 -1.61 1.02 -13.99
CA TYR A 88 -0.80 1.86 -14.90
C TYR A 88 -0.38 1.16 -16.19
N PHE A 89 -0.37 -0.17 -16.27
CA PHE A 89 -0.04 -0.91 -17.50
C PHE A 89 -1.09 -0.72 -18.61
N ASN A 90 -2.36 -0.69 -18.24
CA ASN A 90 -3.47 -0.63 -19.18
C ASN A 90 -4.29 0.66 -19.07
N CYS A 91 -3.91 1.59 -18.18
CA CYS A 91 -4.65 2.82 -18.02
C CYS A 91 -4.48 3.76 -19.22
N LYS A 92 -5.51 4.54 -19.48
CA LYS A 92 -5.41 5.74 -20.33
C LYS A 92 -5.02 6.91 -19.43
N LEU A 93 -4.10 7.72 -19.90
CA LEU A 93 -3.80 9.01 -19.28
C LEU A 93 -4.93 9.97 -19.64
N HIS A 94 -5.62 10.49 -18.64
CA HIS A 94 -6.75 11.41 -18.83
C HIS A 94 -6.29 12.85 -18.78
N SER A 95 -5.54 13.23 -17.75
CA SER A 95 -5.02 14.57 -17.63
C SER A 95 -3.67 14.60 -16.89
N VAL A 96 -2.95 15.69 -17.09
CA VAL A 96 -1.71 16.01 -16.36
C VAL A 96 -1.84 17.40 -15.79
N GLY A 97 -1.85 17.51 -14.47
CA GLY A 97 -1.81 18.75 -13.71
C GLY A 97 -0.39 19.18 -13.43
N LEU A 98 -0.09 20.45 -13.58
CA LEU A 98 1.26 21.00 -13.45
C LEU A 98 1.24 22.31 -12.66
N SER A 99 2.17 22.46 -11.72
CA SER A 99 2.49 23.74 -11.09
C SER A 99 3.99 23.91 -10.97
N GLY A 100 4.46 25.15 -10.91
CA GLY A 100 5.89 25.46 -10.80
C GLY A 100 6.24 26.02 -9.43
N ILE A 101 7.43 25.72 -8.94
CA ILE A 101 7.96 26.25 -7.68
C ILE A 101 9.25 27.01 -7.98
N ASP A 102 9.23 28.33 -7.77
CA ASP A 102 10.39 29.22 -7.88
C ASP A 102 10.81 29.69 -6.48
N GLY A 103 11.89 29.14 -5.97
CA GLY A 103 12.26 29.30 -4.56
C GLY A 103 11.14 28.79 -3.66
N ASN A 104 10.62 29.69 -2.79
CA ASN A 104 9.53 29.37 -1.89
C ASN A 104 8.15 29.75 -2.46
N ASN A 105 8.09 30.18 -3.71
CA ASN A 105 6.85 30.66 -4.33
C ASN A 105 6.34 29.64 -5.33
N VAL A 106 5.12 29.16 -5.13
CA VAL A 106 4.42 28.31 -6.07
C VAL A 106 3.75 29.18 -7.13
N SER A 107 3.80 28.75 -8.39
CA SER A 107 3.10 29.43 -9.48
C SER A 107 1.60 29.49 -9.21
N VAL A 108 1.05 30.69 -9.20
CA VAL A 108 -0.39 30.91 -9.07
C VAL A 108 -1.16 30.66 -10.37
N ALA A 109 -0.43 30.61 -11.49
CA ALA A 109 -0.95 30.21 -12.80
C ALA A 109 -0.31 28.88 -13.18
N PHE A 110 -1.09 27.84 -13.21
CA PHE A 110 -0.64 26.50 -13.56
C PHE A 110 -1.51 25.92 -14.67
N THR A 111 -1.04 24.89 -15.33
CA THR A 111 -1.73 24.27 -16.45
C THR A 111 -2.20 22.88 -16.10
N CYS A 112 -3.30 22.47 -16.70
CA CYS A 112 -3.78 21.10 -16.68
C CYS A 112 -4.22 20.72 -18.09
N ILE A 113 -3.70 19.61 -18.58
CA ILE A 113 -3.86 19.15 -19.96
C ILE A 113 -4.85 18.00 -19.97
N ASP A 114 -5.91 18.13 -20.74
CA ASP A 114 -6.87 17.06 -20.99
C ASP A 114 -6.52 16.30 -22.29
N PHE A 115 -6.06 15.06 -22.16
CA PHE A 115 -5.70 14.22 -23.29
C PHE A 115 -6.89 13.53 -23.99
N HIS A 116 -8.12 13.77 -23.53
CA HIS A 116 -9.31 13.18 -24.15
C HIS A 116 -9.84 13.97 -25.34
N THR A 117 -9.66 15.29 -25.30
CA THR A 117 -10.33 16.22 -26.23
C THR A 117 -9.37 17.01 -27.08
N LEU A 118 -8.06 16.87 -26.87
CA LEU A 118 -7.04 17.57 -27.65
C LEU A 118 -6.91 17.01 -29.07
N PRO A 119 -6.81 17.90 -30.10
CA PRO A 119 -6.29 17.50 -31.39
C PRO A 119 -4.89 16.89 -31.28
N TRP A 120 -4.61 15.85 -32.06
CA TRP A 120 -3.37 15.08 -31.96
C TRP A 120 -2.10 15.93 -32.14
N GLU A 121 -2.13 16.97 -32.97
CA GLU A 121 -1.01 17.88 -33.18
C GLU A 121 -0.67 18.68 -31.92
N MET A 122 -1.68 19.11 -31.19
CA MET A 122 -1.51 19.82 -29.92
C MET A 122 -1.02 18.87 -28.83
N GLU A 123 -1.57 17.65 -28.79
CA GLU A 123 -1.13 16.61 -27.86
C GLU A 123 0.36 16.30 -28.04
N ILE A 124 0.82 16.05 -29.28
CA ILE A 124 2.24 15.78 -29.57
C ILE A 124 3.13 16.91 -29.07
N ALA A 125 2.76 18.17 -29.32
CA ALA A 125 3.58 19.31 -28.90
C ALA A 125 3.69 19.41 -27.37
N LEU A 126 2.60 19.19 -26.63
CA LEU A 126 2.58 19.22 -25.17
C LEU A 126 3.32 18.03 -24.58
N VAL A 127 3.12 16.81 -25.12
CA VAL A 127 3.84 15.60 -24.71
C VAL A 127 5.34 15.77 -24.92
N ALA A 128 5.77 16.36 -26.04
CA ALA A 128 7.20 16.59 -26.30
C ALA A 128 7.85 17.51 -25.25
N GLU A 129 7.14 18.56 -24.80
CA GLU A 129 7.64 19.43 -23.73
C GLU A 129 7.62 18.72 -22.36
N LEU A 130 6.59 17.92 -22.07
CA LEU A 130 6.54 17.09 -20.85
C LEU A 130 7.67 16.06 -20.83
N GLN A 131 7.94 15.38 -21.95
CA GLN A 131 9.07 14.46 -22.08
C GLN A 131 10.39 15.16 -21.80
N ALA A 132 10.57 16.38 -22.36
CA ALA A 132 11.79 17.16 -22.14
C ALA A 132 11.94 17.59 -20.66
N ILE A 133 10.84 17.95 -20.00
CA ILE A 133 10.83 18.25 -18.54
C ILE A 133 11.15 17.01 -17.74
N CYS A 134 10.50 15.88 -18.00
CA CYS A 134 10.72 14.63 -17.28
C CYS A 134 12.18 14.14 -17.45
N ALA A 135 12.75 14.31 -18.62
CA ALA A 135 14.12 13.88 -18.95
C ALA A 135 15.23 14.81 -18.42
N ASP A 136 14.93 16.11 -18.14
CA ASP A 136 15.96 17.04 -17.66
C ASP A 136 16.32 16.78 -16.21
N GLU A 137 17.52 16.26 -15.96
CA GLU A 137 18.02 15.92 -14.63
C GLU A 137 18.24 17.14 -13.71
N ASN A 138 18.30 18.34 -14.27
CA ASN A 138 18.47 19.58 -13.50
C ASN A 138 17.15 20.14 -12.97
N ILE A 139 16.01 19.64 -13.43
CA ILE A 139 14.69 20.00 -12.92
C ILE A 139 14.29 19.01 -11.84
N VAL A 140 13.93 19.48 -10.65
CA VAL A 140 13.34 18.67 -9.61
C VAL A 140 11.86 18.44 -9.92
N LYS A 141 11.44 17.18 -10.05
CA LYS A 141 10.02 16.84 -10.22
C LYS A 141 9.41 16.56 -8.86
N VAL A 142 8.28 17.18 -8.61
CA VAL A 142 7.58 17.09 -7.33
C VAL A 142 6.28 16.33 -7.53
N PHE A 143 6.01 15.38 -6.64
CA PHE A 143 4.84 14.50 -6.69
C PHE A 143 4.17 14.42 -5.32
N HIS A 144 2.92 13.97 -5.32
CA HIS A 144 2.30 13.42 -4.13
C HIS A 144 1.98 11.94 -4.36
N ASN A 145 2.78 11.02 -3.81
CA ASN A 145 2.73 9.59 -4.10
C ASN A 145 3.37 9.20 -5.46
N GLU A 146 4.59 9.64 -5.67
CA GLU A 146 5.37 9.37 -6.89
C GLU A 146 5.35 7.91 -7.38
N PRO A 147 5.33 6.86 -6.53
CA PRO A 147 5.20 5.48 -6.99
C PRO A 147 3.94 5.17 -7.83
N PHE A 148 2.99 6.09 -7.90
CA PHE A 148 1.87 6.00 -8.85
C PHE A 148 2.13 6.77 -10.14
N ASP A 149 2.51 8.04 -10.03
CA ASP A 149 2.68 8.93 -11.18
C ASP A 149 3.88 8.54 -12.04
N GLY A 150 5.00 8.15 -11.41
CA GLY A 150 6.24 7.75 -12.08
C GLY A 150 6.04 6.62 -13.08
N PRO A 151 5.49 5.46 -12.66
CA PRO A 151 5.19 4.35 -13.57
C PRO A 151 4.23 4.71 -14.70
N VAL A 152 3.20 5.52 -14.45
CA VAL A 152 2.28 6.00 -15.50
C VAL A 152 3.02 6.82 -16.54
N LEU A 153 3.81 7.80 -16.11
CA LEU A 153 4.60 8.65 -17.00
C LEU A 153 5.61 7.82 -17.80
N ALA A 154 6.34 6.92 -17.15
CA ALA A 154 7.31 6.05 -17.82
C ALA A 154 6.66 5.19 -18.91
N ARG A 155 5.50 4.59 -18.64
CA ARG A 155 4.73 3.78 -19.61
C ARG A 155 4.16 4.61 -20.77
N LYS A 156 3.96 5.91 -20.58
CA LYS A 156 3.55 6.86 -21.64
C LYS A 156 4.74 7.49 -22.37
N GLY A 157 5.96 6.97 -22.18
CA GLY A 157 7.16 7.46 -22.84
C GLY A 157 7.74 8.74 -22.24
N MET A 158 7.38 9.06 -21.01
CA MET A 158 7.85 10.23 -20.26
C MET A 158 8.61 9.82 -18.97
N PRO A 159 9.65 8.96 -19.06
CA PRO A 159 10.36 8.50 -17.87
C PRO A 159 10.99 9.66 -17.12
N VAL A 160 10.74 9.71 -15.82
CA VAL A 160 11.25 10.77 -14.95
C VAL A 160 12.73 10.55 -14.66
N ARG A 161 13.59 11.53 -14.89
CA ARG A 161 15.03 11.50 -14.63
C ARG A 161 15.44 12.55 -13.60
N GLY A 162 16.60 12.37 -12.99
CA GLY A 162 17.15 13.30 -12.02
C GLY A 162 16.44 13.24 -10.65
N LYS A 163 16.46 14.35 -9.92
CA LYS A 163 15.93 14.41 -8.55
C LYS A 163 14.41 14.49 -8.53
N ILE A 164 13.82 13.78 -7.59
CA ILE A 164 12.40 13.90 -7.26
C ILE A 164 12.20 14.42 -5.84
N LEU A 165 10.99 14.91 -5.57
CA LEU A 165 10.50 15.23 -4.24
C LEU A 165 9.07 14.70 -4.11
N CYS A 166 8.84 13.81 -3.16
CA CYS A 166 7.51 13.23 -2.90
C CYS A 166 6.96 13.76 -1.58
N THR A 167 5.90 14.58 -1.63
CA THR A 167 5.32 15.22 -0.44
C THR A 167 4.68 14.21 0.51
N GLN A 168 4.16 13.08 0.00
CA GLN A 168 3.70 11.98 0.85
C GLN A 168 4.84 11.37 1.66
N ALA A 169 6.01 11.20 1.04
CA ALA A 169 7.20 10.68 1.70
C ALA A 169 7.78 11.68 2.72
N LEU A 170 7.74 13.00 2.42
CA LEU A 170 8.09 14.04 3.40
C LEU A 170 7.16 13.99 4.61
N LYS A 171 5.84 13.91 4.41
CA LYS A 171 4.88 13.77 5.51
C LYS A 171 5.07 12.50 6.33
N HIS A 172 5.49 11.42 5.69
CA HIS A 172 5.83 10.18 6.38
C HIS A 172 7.06 10.34 7.30
N LEU A 173 8.08 11.06 6.86
CA LEU A 173 9.25 11.39 7.70
C LEU A 173 8.89 12.34 8.85
N ASP A 174 7.97 13.28 8.59
CA ASP A 174 7.49 14.21 9.61
C ASP A 174 6.66 13.48 10.68
N GLN A 175 5.64 12.76 10.25
CA GLN A 175 4.68 12.09 11.15
C GLN A 175 4.20 10.75 10.54
N PRO A 176 4.86 9.63 10.84
CA PRO A 176 4.50 8.33 10.28
C PRO A 176 3.12 7.82 10.73
N ASP A 177 2.59 8.34 11.83
CA ASP A 177 1.35 7.88 12.46
C ASP A 177 0.07 8.55 11.96
N VAL A 178 0.17 9.64 11.17
CA VAL A 178 -0.99 10.37 10.65
C VAL A 178 -1.29 9.96 9.19
N PRO A 179 -2.52 10.24 8.69
CA PRO A 179 -2.82 10.08 7.27
C PRO A 179 -1.91 10.92 6.38
N LYS A 180 -1.63 10.41 5.19
CA LYS A 180 -0.69 11.01 4.23
C LYS A 180 -1.36 11.33 2.89
N SER A 181 -2.68 11.25 2.82
CA SER A 181 -3.41 11.66 1.61
C SER A 181 -3.27 13.17 1.40
N LEU A 182 -3.25 13.60 0.14
CA LEU A 182 -3.01 14.99 -0.20
C LEU A 182 -4.03 15.94 0.45
N ASP A 183 -5.30 15.54 0.50
CA ASP A 183 -6.35 16.32 1.14
C ASP A 183 -6.09 16.54 2.63
N TRP A 184 -5.60 15.52 3.34
CA TRP A 184 -5.20 15.64 4.72
C TRP A 184 -4.00 16.58 4.89
N VAL A 185 -2.95 16.34 4.10
CA VAL A 185 -1.70 17.14 4.18
C VAL A 185 -1.98 18.60 3.82
N ALA A 186 -2.71 18.85 2.74
CA ALA A 186 -3.03 20.21 2.32
C ALA A 186 -3.85 20.95 3.37
N GLN A 187 -4.88 20.32 3.92
CA GLN A 187 -5.71 20.96 4.96
C GLN A 187 -4.94 21.28 6.24
N SER A 188 -3.85 20.56 6.52
CA SER A 188 -2.99 20.87 7.69
C SER A 188 -2.15 22.13 7.49
N TYR A 189 -1.80 22.49 6.26
CA TYR A 189 -0.84 23.57 5.99
C TYR A 189 -1.43 24.79 5.25
N ILE A 190 -2.42 24.58 4.41
CA ILE A 190 -2.96 25.61 3.51
C ILE A 190 -4.45 25.85 3.69
N ASP A 191 -4.90 27.05 3.30
CA ASP A 191 -6.31 27.43 3.33
C ASP A 191 -7.01 26.91 2.08
N CYS A 192 -7.17 25.61 1.99
CA CYS A 192 -7.89 24.97 0.90
C CYS A 192 -9.27 24.51 1.35
N ARG A 193 -10.24 24.55 0.41
CA ARG A 193 -11.53 23.88 0.60
C ARG A 193 -11.33 22.36 0.45
N PRO A 194 -12.19 21.53 1.05
CA PRO A 194 -12.23 20.12 0.70
C PRO A 194 -12.63 19.96 -0.77
N TRP A 195 -11.71 19.51 -1.63
CA TRP A 195 -11.98 19.34 -3.07
C TRP A 195 -12.15 17.87 -3.47
N LYS A 196 -11.73 16.93 -2.61
CA LYS A 196 -11.85 15.48 -2.87
C LYS A 196 -13.20 14.88 -2.46
N VAL A 197 -14.09 15.68 -1.92
CA VAL A 197 -15.44 15.30 -1.54
C VAL A 197 -16.47 16.20 -2.20
N ASP A 198 -17.67 15.68 -2.46
CA ASP A 198 -18.81 16.45 -2.93
C ASP A 198 -19.46 17.26 -1.79
N HIS A 199 -20.48 18.06 -2.14
CA HIS A 199 -21.23 18.85 -1.16
C HIS A 199 -21.93 18.01 -0.07
N ALA A 200 -22.11 16.70 -0.30
CA ALA A 200 -22.65 15.75 0.65
C ALA A 200 -21.59 15.04 1.48
N GLY A 201 -20.31 15.41 1.34
CA GLY A 201 -19.17 14.79 2.03
C GLY A 201 -18.79 13.40 1.49
N LYS A 202 -19.31 12.99 0.33
CA LYS A 202 -18.94 11.74 -0.32
C LYS A 202 -17.73 11.98 -1.23
N LYS A 203 -16.87 10.97 -1.34
CA LYS A 203 -15.73 11.00 -2.26
C LYS A 203 -16.21 11.29 -3.68
N ARG A 204 -15.65 12.31 -4.32
CA ARG A 204 -15.96 12.66 -5.71
C ARG A 204 -15.62 11.47 -6.63
N VAL A 205 -16.52 11.18 -7.55
CA VAL A 205 -16.33 10.20 -8.61
C VAL A 205 -16.32 10.95 -9.93
N PHE A 206 -15.15 11.13 -10.50
CA PHE A 206 -14.95 11.84 -11.77
C PHE A 206 -15.19 10.86 -12.92
N THR A 207 -16.37 10.80 -13.45
CA THR A 207 -16.66 9.81 -14.47
C THR A 207 -17.05 10.34 -15.83
N LYS A 208 -17.44 11.61 -15.97
CA LYS A 208 -18.03 12.07 -17.24
C LYS A 208 -17.75 13.52 -17.66
N ASP A 209 -17.28 14.40 -16.78
CA ASP A 209 -17.02 15.79 -17.13
C ASP A 209 -15.51 16.07 -17.19
N PRO A 210 -14.92 16.22 -18.40
CA PRO A 210 -13.51 16.54 -18.57
C PRO A 210 -13.10 17.84 -17.88
N LEU A 211 -14.00 18.82 -17.85
CA LEU A 211 -13.74 20.12 -17.21
C LEU A 211 -13.57 19.96 -15.69
N GLU A 212 -14.44 19.18 -15.06
CA GLU A 212 -14.34 18.92 -13.63
C GLU A 212 -13.04 18.17 -13.29
N LEU A 213 -12.67 17.17 -14.10
CA LEU A 213 -11.44 16.39 -13.93
C LEU A 213 -10.19 17.27 -14.04
N VAL A 214 -10.15 18.15 -15.03
CA VAL A 214 -9.02 19.05 -15.27
C VAL A 214 -8.82 20.04 -14.12
N TYR A 215 -9.89 20.60 -13.59
CA TYR A 215 -9.80 21.48 -12.40
C TYR A 215 -9.36 20.71 -11.15
N TYR A 216 -9.87 19.52 -10.95
CA TYR A 216 -9.48 18.66 -9.84
C TYR A 216 -7.99 18.32 -9.88
N ASN A 217 -7.50 17.86 -11.03
CA ASN A 217 -6.10 17.50 -11.22
C ASN A 217 -5.17 18.72 -11.08
N GLY A 218 -5.63 19.89 -11.58
CA GLY A 218 -4.92 21.14 -11.38
C GLY A 218 -4.85 21.56 -9.90
N GLU A 219 -5.92 21.36 -9.13
CA GLU A 219 -5.92 21.60 -7.67
C GLU A 219 -4.96 20.63 -6.96
N ASP A 220 -4.90 19.36 -7.36
CA ASP A 220 -3.95 18.38 -6.80
C ASP A 220 -2.50 18.83 -7.07
N ALA A 221 -2.15 19.22 -8.27
CA ALA A 221 -0.81 19.72 -8.59
C ALA A 221 -0.47 21.01 -7.81
N LEU A 222 -1.42 21.95 -7.71
CA LEU A 222 -1.22 23.19 -6.96
C LEU A 222 -0.98 22.94 -5.47
N TYR A 223 -1.86 22.16 -4.84
CA TYR A 223 -1.76 21.89 -3.41
C TYR A 223 -0.54 21.06 -3.08
N THR A 224 -0.13 20.14 -3.95
CA THR A 224 1.15 19.44 -3.83
C THR A 224 2.33 20.41 -3.81
N GLY A 225 2.34 21.43 -4.66
CA GLY A 225 3.37 22.45 -4.64
C GLY A 225 3.38 23.29 -3.36
N LEU A 226 2.20 23.73 -2.93
CA LEU A 226 2.04 24.60 -1.76
C LEU A 226 2.44 23.94 -0.42
N VAL A 227 2.35 22.63 -0.30
CA VAL A 227 2.73 21.93 0.93
C VAL A 227 4.22 21.60 1.02
N VAL A 228 5.00 21.79 -0.05
CA VAL A 228 6.45 21.47 -0.05
C VAL A 228 7.19 22.25 1.00
N GLU A 229 7.09 23.57 0.98
CA GLU A 229 7.86 24.44 1.87
C GLU A 229 7.51 24.21 3.36
N PRO A 230 6.22 24.21 3.78
CA PRO A 230 5.90 23.96 5.18
C PRO A 230 6.29 22.55 5.65
N LEU A 231 6.25 21.54 4.79
CA LEU A 231 6.75 20.20 5.13
C LEU A 231 8.26 20.19 5.36
N LEU A 232 9.03 20.87 4.51
CA LEU A 232 10.48 20.98 4.67
C LEU A 232 10.86 21.75 5.94
N GLN A 233 10.10 22.79 6.28
CA GLN A 233 10.27 23.54 7.53
C GLN A 233 10.00 22.66 8.77
N ASP A 234 8.91 21.88 8.77
CA ASP A 234 8.61 20.95 9.86
C ASP A 234 9.72 19.91 10.03
N LEU A 235 10.21 19.32 8.93
CA LEU A 235 11.34 18.38 8.97
C LEU A 235 12.61 19.02 9.52
N GLN A 236 12.90 20.26 9.16
CA GLN A 236 14.03 21.02 9.69
C GLN A 236 13.88 21.27 11.19
N HIS A 237 12.71 21.70 11.66
CA HIS A 237 12.42 21.91 13.08
C HIS A 237 12.56 20.62 13.90
N ARG A 238 12.23 19.47 13.32
CA ARG A 238 12.44 18.16 13.95
C ARG A 238 13.88 17.66 13.88
N GLY A 239 14.77 18.38 13.22
CA GLY A 239 16.17 17.97 13.04
C GLY A 239 16.36 16.78 12.10
N ILE A 240 15.42 16.53 11.20
CA ILE A 240 15.55 15.49 10.17
C ILE A 240 16.65 15.89 9.19
N SER A 241 17.64 15.02 9.05
CA SER A 241 18.80 15.32 8.20
C SER A 241 18.45 15.29 6.71
N GLN A 242 19.09 16.12 5.92
CA GLN A 242 18.96 16.12 4.47
C GLN A 242 19.31 14.76 3.85
N LYS A 243 20.23 14.01 4.46
CA LYS A 243 20.58 12.65 4.04
C LYS A 243 19.38 11.71 4.17
N LEU A 244 18.61 11.81 5.26
CA LEU A 244 17.42 10.96 5.45
C LEU A 244 16.31 11.32 4.46
N ILE A 245 16.12 12.63 4.20
CA ILE A 245 15.18 13.09 3.16
C ILE A 245 15.58 12.51 1.79
N SER A 246 16.85 12.66 1.39
CA SER A 246 17.33 12.10 0.10
C SER A 246 17.12 10.59 0.02
N MET A 247 17.45 9.86 1.09
CA MET A 247 17.26 8.41 1.14
C MET A 247 15.78 8.01 0.98
N GLN A 248 14.86 8.79 1.56
CA GLN A 248 13.43 8.51 1.41
C GLN A 248 12.93 8.79 -0.02
N MET A 249 13.50 9.77 -0.70
CA MET A 249 13.22 10.01 -2.13
C MET A 249 13.77 8.87 -3.00
N GLU A 250 14.94 8.34 -2.68
CA GLU A 250 15.49 7.16 -3.35
C GLU A 250 14.61 5.92 -3.13
N TYR A 251 13.97 5.79 -1.96
CA TYR A 251 13.01 4.70 -1.72
C TYR A 251 11.75 4.83 -2.57
N ALA A 252 11.26 6.04 -2.84
CA ALA A 252 10.16 6.25 -3.77
C ALA A 252 10.55 5.82 -5.19
N ARG A 253 11.76 6.20 -5.65
CA ARG A 253 12.30 5.75 -6.94
C ARG A 253 12.47 4.24 -7.02
N LEU A 254 13.01 3.63 -5.96
CA LEU A 254 13.15 2.18 -5.92
C LEU A 254 11.78 1.48 -6.00
N ALA A 255 10.75 2.05 -5.37
CA ALA A 255 9.39 1.53 -5.47
C ALA A 255 8.87 1.60 -6.92
N GLU A 256 9.09 2.73 -7.63
CA GLU A 256 8.80 2.87 -9.06
C GLU A 256 9.51 1.79 -9.89
N ASP A 257 10.82 1.61 -9.70
CA ASP A 257 11.60 0.60 -10.40
C ASP A 257 11.06 -0.81 -10.14
N MET A 258 10.77 -1.15 -8.88
CA MET A 258 10.20 -2.44 -8.51
C MET A 258 8.84 -2.69 -9.17
N GLU A 259 8.00 -1.67 -9.24
CA GLU A 259 6.70 -1.76 -9.93
C GLU A 259 6.86 -1.96 -11.43
N LEU A 260 7.75 -1.21 -12.08
CA LEU A 260 7.98 -1.30 -13.52
C LEU A 260 8.62 -2.63 -13.95
N TRP A 261 9.55 -3.16 -13.15
CA TRP A 261 10.18 -4.45 -13.43
C TRP A 261 9.25 -5.63 -13.20
N GLY A 262 8.45 -5.60 -12.15
CA GLY A 262 7.59 -6.69 -11.74
C GLY A 262 8.35 -7.94 -11.26
N LEU A 263 7.60 -8.97 -10.91
CA LEU A 263 8.12 -10.27 -10.51
C LEU A 263 7.83 -11.32 -11.58
N PRO A 264 8.84 -12.05 -12.08
CA PRO A 264 8.63 -13.08 -13.08
C PRO A 264 7.87 -14.27 -12.49
N ILE A 265 6.91 -14.79 -13.26
CA ILE A 265 6.05 -15.91 -12.86
C ILE A 265 6.07 -17.01 -13.91
N ASN A 266 6.27 -18.25 -13.48
CA ASN A 266 5.96 -19.43 -14.26
C ASN A 266 4.45 -19.72 -14.18
N HIS A 267 3.69 -19.30 -15.19
CA HIS A 267 2.22 -19.44 -15.22
C HIS A 267 1.75 -20.88 -15.21
N SER A 268 2.47 -21.79 -15.90
CA SER A 268 2.14 -23.21 -15.94
C SER A 268 2.28 -23.83 -14.55
N LEU A 269 3.41 -23.57 -13.89
CA LEU A 269 3.67 -24.06 -12.53
C LEU A 269 2.68 -23.46 -11.53
N ARG A 270 2.41 -22.16 -11.62
CA ARG A 270 1.39 -21.49 -10.78
C ARG A 270 0.02 -22.17 -10.90
N ARG A 271 -0.40 -22.50 -12.12
CA ARG A 271 -1.68 -23.18 -12.37
C ARG A 271 -1.68 -24.60 -11.81
N GLN A 272 -0.60 -25.35 -12.02
CA GLN A 272 -0.45 -26.72 -11.45
C GLN A 272 -0.54 -26.71 -9.93
N MET A 273 0.20 -25.81 -9.28
CA MET A 273 0.16 -25.63 -7.82
C MET A 273 -1.24 -25.22 -7.35
N GLY A 274 -1.91 -24.32 -8.08
CA GLY A 274 -3.28 -23.93 -7.78
C GLY A 274 -4.27 -25.10 -7.87
N MET A 275 -4.14 -25.95 -8.88
CA MET A 275 -4.98 -27.15 -9.02
C MET A 275 -4.71 -28.16 -7.88
N ALA A 276 -3.45 -28.38 -7.53
CA ALA A 276 -3.09 -29.25 -6.40
C ALA A 276 -3.68 -28.74 -5.08
N LEU A 277 -3.57 -27.44 -4.82
CA LEU A 277 -4.12 -26.79 -3.64
C LEU A 277 -5.65 -26.86 -3.60
N LEU A 278 -6.32 -26.67 -4.75
CA LEU A 278 -7.77 -26.78 -4.86
C LEU A 278 -8.26 -28.19 -4.52
N LYS A 279 -7.56 -29.22 -4.99
CA LYS A 279 -7.84 -30.62 -4.66
C LYS A 279 -7.67 -30.89 -3.16
N GLU A 280 -6.57 -30.45 -2.57
CA GLU A 280 -6.29 -30.61 -1.13
C GLU A 280 -7.35 -29.90 -0.27
N MET A 281 -7.78 -28.71 -0.65
CA MET A 281 -8.86 -27.99 0.01
C MET A 281 -10.20 -28.74 -0.08
N TRP A 282 -10.51 -29.32 -1.24
CA TRP A 282 -11.71 -30.13 -1.41
C TRP A 282 -11.69 -31.37 -0.50
N GLU A 283 -10.59 -32.13 -0.51
CA GLU A 283 -10.40 -33.30 0.36
C GLU A 283 -10.52 -32.92 1.85
N THR A 284 -9.91 -31.81 2.25
CA THR A 284 -9.98 -31.32 3.62
C THR A 284 -11.40 -30.91 4.04
N LYS A 285 -12.15 -30.26 3.15
CA LYS A 285 -13.55 -29.89 3.39
C LYS A 285 -14.44 -31.12 3.56
N HIS A 286 -14.26 -32.15 2.72
CA HIS A 286 -15.00 -33.42 2.82
C HIS A 286 -14.67 -34.12 4.13
N TRP A 287 -13.39 -34.25 4.47
CA TRP A 287 -12.99 -34.81 5.76
C TRP A 287 -13.62 -34.08 6.96
N MET A 288 -13.69 -32.72 6.93
CA MET A 288 -14.34 -31.95 7.99
C MET A 288 -15.84 -32.24 8.10
N ARG A 289 -16.52 -32.40 6.97
CA ARG A 289 -17.95 -32.77 6.91
C ARG A 289 -18.20 -34.15 7.50
N GLU A 290 -17.41 -35.12 7.10
CA GLU A 290 -17.46 -36.50 7.65
C GLU A 290 -17.16 -36.51 9.15
N PHE A 291 -16.11 -35.83 9.58
CA PHE A 291 -15.72 -35.73 10.98
C PHE A 291 -16.82 -35.17 11.88
N LEU A 292 -17.53 -34.17 11.41
CA LEU A 292 -18.66 -33.57 12.14
C LEU A 292 -19.97 -34.34 11.97
N GLY A 293 -20.11 -35.20 10.95
CA GLY A 293 -21.40 -35.70 10.51
C GLY A 293 -22.35 -34.61 9.98
N TRP A 294 -21.78 -33.53 9.43
CA TRP A 294 -22.52 -32.36 8.95
C TRP A 294 -22.20 -32.07 7.49
N ASN A 295 -23.04 -32.60 6.57
CA ASN A 295 -22.80 -32.53 5.13
C ASN A 295 -22.74 -31.09 4.58
N ASP A 296 -23.52 -30.18 5.16
CA ASP A 296 -23.58 -28.78 4.72
C ASP A 296 -22.56 -27.87 5.39
N PHE A 297 -21.62 -28.46 6.18
CA PHE A 297 -20.62 -27.66 6.86
C PHE A 297 -19.80 -26.83 5.85
N ASN A 298 -19.80 -25.51 6.06
CA ASN A 298 -18.98 -24.56 5.31
C ASN A 298 -17.88 -23.99 6.20
N PRO A 299 -16.60 -24.36 5.99
CA PRO A 299 -15.49 -23.89 6.81
C PRO A 299 -15.24 -22.38 6.71
N MET A 300 -15.78 -21.69 5.69
CA MET A 300 -15.66 -20.24 5.53
C MET A 300 -16.79 -19.46 6.19
N SER A 301 -17.88 -20.10 6.59
CA SER A 301 -18.97 -19.46 7.33
C SER A 301 -18.62 -19.27 8.79
N ASP A 302 -18.67 -18.03 9.29
CA ASP A 302 -18.44 -17.73 10.71
C ASP A 302 -19.45 -18.44 11.62
N ASP A 303 -20.70 -18.54 11.19
CA ASP A 303 -21.75 -19.20 11.96
C ASP A 303 -21.56 -20.71 12.02
N HIS A 304 -21.18 -21.34 10.90
CA HIS A 304 -20.86 -22.78 10.89
C HIS A 304 -19.63 -23.07 11.75
N ARG A 305 -18.57 -22.28 11.65
CA ARG A 305 -17.38 -22.43 12.51
C ARG A 305 -17.75 -22.25 13.99
N ARG A 306 -18.54 -21.23 14.32
CA ARG A 306 -18.97 -20.97 15.70
C ARG A 306 -19.77 -22.12 16.25
N THR A 307 -20.72 -22.63 15.47
CA THR A 307 -21.56 -23.76 15.82
C THR A 307 -20.75 -25.05 16.01
N ALA A 308 -19.79 -25.31 15.12
CA ALA A 308 -18.98 -26.52 15.19
C ALA A 308 -17.97 -26.50 16.34
N LEU A 309 -17.34 -25.37 16.61
CA LEU A 309 -16.21 -25.27 17.53
C LEU A 309 -16.62 -25.02 18.97
N PHE A 310 -17.47 -24.01 19.21
CA PHE A 310 -17.61 -23.43 20.54
C PHE A 310 -18.89 -23.85 21.24
N THR A 311 -18.77 -24.15 22.53
CA THR A 311 -19.93 -24.39 23.39
C THR A 311 -20.78 -23.14 23.48
N SER A 312 -22.06 -23.25 23.12
CA SER A 312 -23.03 -22.19 23.25
C SER A 312 -24.28 -22.69 23.96
N LYS A 313 -24.83 -21.90 24.87
CA LYS A 313 -26.12 -22.19 25.50
C LYS A 313 -27.31 -22.18 24.52
N TYR A 314 -27.08 -21.69 23.31
CA TYR A 314 -28.11 -21.56 22.27
C TYR A 314 -27.99 -22.60 21.15
N VAL A 315 -26.94 -23.44 21.14
CA VAL A 315 -26.70 -24.44 20.09
C VAL A 315 -26.34 -25.77 20.73
N SER A 316 -27.32 -26.66 20.83
CA SER A 316 -27.10 -28.08 21.13
C SER A 316 -27.04 -28.86 19.83
N ALA A 317 -25.94 -28.78 19.11
CA ALA A 317 -25.71 -29.59 17.93
C ALA A 317 -24.92 -30.85 18.30
N PRO A 318 -25.30 -32.05 17.83
CA PRO A 318 -24.64 -33.31 18.18
C PRO A 318 -23.18 -33.35 17.71
N TRP A 319 -22.77 -32.49 16.81
CA TRP A 319 -21.43 -32.36 16.25
C TRP A 319 -20.57 -31.25 16.87
N ASN A 320 -21.07 -30.55 17.89
CA ASN A 320 -20.32 -29.47 18.54
C ASN A 320 -19.12 -30.03 19.30
N LEU A 321 -17.94 -29.47 19.05
CA LEU A 321 -16.67 -29.93 19.66
C LEU A 321 -16.47 -29.48 21.11
N GLY A 322 -17.31 -28.58 21.60
CA GLY A 322 -17.30 -28.15 23.01
C GLY A 322 -16.07 -27.34 23.41
N ILE A 323 -15.36 -26.74 22.48
CA ILE A 323 -14.16 -25.94 22.74
C ILE A 323 -14.55 -24.65 23.46
N GLN A 324 -13.77 -24.24 24.45
CA GLN A 324 -13.97 -22.97 25.16
C GLN A 324 -13.38 -21.82 24.33
N ALA A 325 -14.21 -20.81 24.03
CA ALA A 325 -13.75 -19.66 23.25
C ALA A 325 -12.77 -18.78 24.07
N THR A 326 -11.59 -18.53 23.54
CA THR A 326 -10.56 -17.64 24.12
C THR A 326 -10.86 -16.17 23.85
N ARG A 327 -11.53 -15.85 22.75
CA ARG A 327 -11.80 -14.48 22.28
C ARG A 327 -13.26 -14.30 21.89
N ARG A 328 -13.72 -13.06 22.03
CA ARG A 328 -15.10 -12.66 21.65
C ARG A 328 -15.09 -11.48 20.69
N THR A 329 -16.14 -11.37 19.88
CA THR A 329 -16.34 -10.22 18.98
C THR A 329 -16.72 -8.96 19.78
N GLU A 330 -16.14 -7.82 19.43
CA GLU A 330 -16.37 -6.55 20.16
C GLU A 330 -17.83 -6.08 20.11
N LYS A 331 -18.48 -6.23 18.95
CA LYS A 331 -19.85 -5.70 18.74
C LYS A 331 -20.94 -6.55 19.38
N GLN A 332 -20.82 -7.87 19.38
CA GLN A 332 -21.89 -8.80 19.75
C GLN A 332 -21.53 -9.71 20.92
N GLY A 333 -20.28 -9.71 21.38
CA GLY A 333 -19.81 -10.58 22.47
C GLY A 333 -19.85 -12.08 22.13
N LEU A 334 -20.04 -12.43 20.86
CA LEU A 334 -20.06 -13.84 20.41
C LEU A 334 -18.67 -14.43 20.38
N PRO A 335 -18.51 -15.79 20.50
CA PRO A 335 -17.24 -16.43 20.27
C PRO A 335 -16.63 -16.04 18.94
N SER A 336 -15.39 -15.54 18.96
CA SER A 336 -14.70 -15.12 17.74
C SER A 336 -14.23 -16.35 16.95
N THR A 337 -14.49 -16.34 15.63
CA THR A 337 -14.06 -17.37 14.68
C THR A 337 -12.96 -16.90 13.76
N GLY A 338 -12.37 -15.72 14.04
CA GLY A 338 -11.23 -15.22 13.32
C GLY A 338 -10.01 -16.15 13.47
N TYR A 339 -9.11 -16.11 12.48
CA TYR A 339 -7.94 -16.99 12.44
C TYR A 339 -7.15 -17.02 13.76
N ARG A 340 -6.92 -15.86 14.40
CA ARG A 340 -6.22 -15.76 15.69
C ARG A 340 -6.91 -16.52 16.83
N SER A 341 -8.22 -16.64 16.80
CA SER A 341 -8.98 -17.41 17.81
C SER A 341 -8.95 -18.90 17.51
N ILE A 342 -8.85 -19.28 16.25
CA ILE A 342 -8.75 -20.68 15.82
C ILE A 342 -7.40 -21.25 16.19
N ILE A 343 -6.31 -20.54 15.95
CA ILE A 343 -4.95 -21.02 16.25
C ILE A 343 -4.66 -21.18 17.74
N ASP A 344 -5.46 -20.59 18.62
CA ASP A 344 -5.35 -20.81 20.06
C ASP A 344 -5.68 -22.27 20.48
N HIS A 345 -6.19 -23.11 19.55
CA HIS A 345 -6.68 -24.46 19.79
C HIS A 345 -6.11 -25.51 18.82
N LEU A 346 -4.88 -25.30 18.31
CA LEU A 346 -4.24 -26.18 17.32
C LEU A 346 -3.92 -27.59 17.82
N GLU A 347 -4.01 -27.86 19.12
CA GLU A 347 -3.91 -29.19 19.69
C GLU A 347 -5.03 -30.12 19.20
N HIS A 348 -6.22 -29.56 18.90
CA HIS A 348 -7.35 -30.34 18.40
C HIS A 348 -7.19 -30.66 16.90
N PRO A 349 -7.26 -31.94 16.47
CA PRO A 349 -7.03 -32.32 15.07
C PRO A 349 -7.91 -31.61 14.05
N PHE A 350 -9.21 -31.43 14.36
CA PHE A 350 -10.15 -30.72 13.53
C PHE A 350 -9.76 -29.25 13.37
N VAL A 351 -9.41 -28.59 14.48
CA VAL A 351 -9.03 -27.16 14.46
C VAL A 351 -7.75 -26.94 13.67
N ARG A 352 -6.79 -27.84 13.78
CA ARG A 352 -5.56 -27.78 12.98
C ARG A 352 -5.85 -27.81 11.48
N ARG A 353 -6.69 -28.75 11.04
CA ARG A 353 -7.10 -28.82 9.62
C ARG A 353 -7.94 -27.64 9.17
N LEU A 354 -8.82 -27.14 10.03
CA LEU A 354 -9.58 -25.93 9.76
C LEU A 354 -8.67 -24.71 9.59
N ALA A 355 -7.67 -24.54 10.44
CA ALA A 355 -6.70 -23.47 10.32
C ALA A 355 -5.93 -23.54 8.99
N THR A 356 -5.44 -24.74 8.64
CA THR A 356 -4.78 -24.99 7.34
C THR A 356 -5.71 -24.67 6.17
N TYR A 357 -6.95 -25.12 6.22
CA TYR A 357 -7.94 -24.83 5.16
C TYR A 357 -8.18 -23.33 4.96
N ILE A 358 -8.32 -22.56 6.04
CA ILE A 358 -8.52 -21.11 5.98
C ILE A 358 -7.30 -20.43 5.35
N GLU A 359 -6.09 -20.83 5.71
CA GLU A 359 -4.86 -20.33 5.12
C GLU A 359 -4.77 -20.64 3.62
N ASP A 360 -5.03 -21.89 3.26
CA ASP A 360 -4.96 -22.37 1.88
C ASP A 360 -6.03 -21.70 1.01
N ARG A 361 -7.23 -21.50 1.55
CA ARG A 361 -8.30 -20.76 0.87
C ARG A 361 -7.92 -19.31 0.60
N HIS A 362 -7.28 -18.66 1.58
CA HIS A 362 -6.77 -17.30 1.42
C HIS A 362 -5.63 -17.25 0.38
N ALA A 363 -4.69 -18.17 0.45
CA ALA A 363 -3.61 -18.30 -0.52
C ALA A 363 -4.14 -18.56 -1.94
N TYR A 364 -5.13 -19.45 -2.07
CA TYR A 364 -5.76 -19.73 -3.35
C TYR A 364 -6.43 -18.49 -3.95
N ALA A 365 -7.27 -17.84 -3.16
CA ALA A 365 -8.00 -16.63 -3.60
C ALA A 365 -7.07 -15.48 -3.98
N THR A 366 -5.91 -15.37 -3.35
CA THR A 366 -4.95 -14.29 -3.60
C THR A 366 -4.03 -14.61 -4.78
N MET A 367 -3.40 -15.80 -4.76
CA MET A 367 -2.27 -16.12 -5.64
C MET A 367 -2.66 -16.98 -6.85
N TYR A 368 -3.62 -17.91 -6.72
CA TYR A 368 -3.86 -18.96 -7.70
C TYR A 368 -5.17 -18.83 -8.47
N ARG A 369 -6.10 -18.05 -7.96
CA ARG A 369 -7.37 -17.82 -8.64
C ARG A 369 -7.14 -17.06 -9.94
N GLU A 370 -7.70 -17.58 -11.01
CA GLU A 370 -7.66 -17.01 -12.36
C GLU A 370 -9.08 -16.56 -12.78
N SER A 371 -9.27 -16.23 -14.05
CA SER A 371 -10.57 -15.82 -14.56
C SER A 371 -11.63 -16.93 -14.37
N ALA A 372 -12.89 -16.55 -14.32
CA ALA A 372 -14.01 -17.48 -14.14
C ALA A 372 -14.00 -18.66 -15.14
N ALA A 373 -13.59 -18.41 -16.38
CA ALA A 373 -13.50 -19.45 -17.41
C ALA A 373 -12.39 -20.48 -17.08
N VAL A 374 -11.24 -20.02 -16.59
CA VAL A 374 -10.12 -20.89 -16.19
C VAL A 374 -10.48 -21.65 -14.91
N GLU A 375 -11.13 -21.00 -13.96
CA GLU A 375 -11.61 -21.67 -12.75
C GLU A 375 -12.58 -22.82 -13.10
N ALA A 376 -13.59 -22.58 -13.94
CA ALA A 376 -14.50 -23.61 -14.39
C ALA A 376 -13.79 -24.77 -15.11
N TRP A 377 -12.72 -24.49 -15.86
CA TRP A 377 -11.88 -25.51 -16.46
C TRP A 377 -11.13 -26.33 -15.39
N LYS A 378 -10.52 -25.68 -14.37
CA LYS A 378 -9.82 -26.37 -13.28
C LYS A 378 -10.75 -27.34 -12.54
N TYR A 379 -11.96 -26.90 -12.19
CA TYR A 379 -12.95 -27.75 -11.51
C TYR A 379 -13.32 -28.97 -12.36
N ARG A 380 -13.52 -28.80 -13.67
CA ARG A 380 -13.77 -29.92 -14.59
C ARG A 380 -12.61 -30.90 -14.65
N GLN A 381 -11.37 -30.41 -14.76
CA GLN A 381 -10.19 -31.27 -14.81
C GLN A 381 -10.00 -32.10 -13.54
N LEU A 382 -10.47 -31.61 -12.41
CA LEU A 382 -10.37 -32.28 -11.11
C LEU A 382 -11.60 -33.16 -10.80
N GLY A 383 -12.63 -33.18 -11.65
CA GLY A 383 -13.88 -33.90 -11.38
C GLY A 383 -14.70 -33.32 -10.23
N LEU A 384 -14.58 -32.01 -9.99
CA LEU A 384 -15.20 -31.30 -8.87
C LEU A 384 -16.43 -30.49 -9.31
N GLU A 385 -17.07 -30.85 -10.40
CA GLU A 385 -18.12 -30.04 -11.07
C GLU A 385 -19.37 -29.82 -10.20
N GLU A 386 -19.72 -30.75 -9.33
CA GLU A 386 -20.85 -30.63 -8.41
C GLU A 386 -20.62 -29.61 -7.29
N GLU A 387 -19.37 -29.35 -6.97
CA GLU A 387 -18.96 -28.30 -6.02
C GLU A 387 -18.54 -27.00 -6.72
N ALA A 388 -18.67 -26.97 -8.06
CA ALA A 388 -18.29 -25.80 -8.84
C ALA A 388 -19.06 -24.59 -8.35
N LEU A 389 -18.32 -23.69 -7.76
CA LEU A 389 -18.64 -22.28 -7.47
C LEU A 389 -20.12 -22.05 -7.11
N THR A 390 -20.43 -21.88 -5.87
CA THR A 390 -21.70 -21.27 -5.44
C THR A 390 -21.96 -20.00 -6.27
N THR A 391 -23.20 -19.56 -6.36
CA THR A 391 -23.55 -18.33 -7.11
C THR A 391 -22.72 -17.12 -6.64
N GLU A 392 -22.36 -17.08 -5.35
CA GLU A 392 -21.47 -16.07 -4.78
C GLU A 392 -20.03 -16.23 -5.28
N GLU A 393 -19.52 -17.44 -5.41
CA GLU A 393 -18.17 -17.71 -5.93
C GLU A 393 -18.05 -17.48 -7.43
N LYS A 394 -19.13 -17.62 -8.21
CA LYS A 394 -19.16 -17.28 -9.64
C LYS A 394 -19.05 -15.78 -9.91
N ASN A 395 -19.49 -14.96 -8.96
CA ASN A 395 -19.45 -13.50 -9.03
C ASN A 395 -18.21 -12.89 -8.37
N LEU A 396 -17.27 -13.72 -7.87
CA LEU A 396 -16.03 -13.20 -7.30
C LEU A 396 -15.09 -12.72 -8.40
N ASP A 397 -14.48 -11.57 -8.18
CA ASP A 397 -13.42 -11.02 -9.04
C ASP A 397 -12.25 -12.01 -9.21
N ASP A 398 -11.47 -11.80 -10.25
CA ASP A 398 -10.19 -12.47 -10.45
C ASP A 398 -9.30 -12.36 -9.19
N GLY A 399 -8.43 -13.34 -8.98
CA GLY A 399 -7.51 -13.33 -7.85
C GLY A 399 -6.61 -12.09 -7.84
N ALA A 400 -6.16 -11.65 -6.67
CA ALA A 400 -5.38 -10.43 -6.55
C ALA A 400 -4.09 -10.46 -7.42
N TYR A 401 -3.42 -11.61 -7.51
CA TYR A 401 -2.27 -11.79 -8.41
C TYR A 401 -2.69 -11.75 -9.87
N GLN A 402 -3.82 -12.37 -10.22
CA GLN A 402 -4.31 -12.39 -11.60
C GLN A 402 -4.58 -10.98 -12.13
N ARG A 403 -5.13 -10.09 -11.29
CA ARG A 403 -5.35 -8.68 -11.65
C ARG A 403 -4.05 -7.88 -11.79
N ALA A 404 -3.01 -8.27 -11.07
CA ALA A 404 -1.71 -7.60 -11.09
C ALA A 404 -0.71 -8.20 -12.09
N ILE A 405 -1.07 -9.31 -12.76
CA ILE A 405 -0.29 -9.86 -13.87
C ILE A 405 -0.63 -9.06 -15.12
N CYS A 406 0.40 -8.45 -15.71
CA CYS A 406 0.26 -7.60 -16.87
C CYS A 406 0.50 -8.35 -18.20
N SER A 407 0.40 -7.63 -19.32
CA SER A 407 0.53 -8.20 -20.67
C SER A 407 1.92 -8.78 -20.98
N ASP A 408 2.93 -8.40 -20.23
CA ASP A 408 4.29 -8.96 -20.29
C ASP A 408 4.42 -10.30 -19.54
N GLY A 409 3.39 -10.72 -18.82
CA GLY A 409 3.36 -11.96 -18.05
C GLY A 409 3.97 -11.84 -16.64
N PHE A 410 4.39 -10.66 -16.21
CA PHE A 410 4.97 -10.44 -14.89
C PHE A 410 3.92 -9.95 -13.89
N LEU A 411 4.16 -10.21 -12.61
CA LEU A 411 3.36 -9.69 -11.50
C LEU A 411 3.85 -8.30 -11.10
N HIS A 412 3.05 -7.28 -11.36
CA HIS A 412 3.33 -5.90 -10.99
C HIS A 412 2.53 -5.50 -9.75
N SER A 413 3.10 -5.79 -8.59
CA SER A 413 2.52 -5.32 -7.33
C SER A 413 2.82 -3.84 -7.13
N LYS A 414 1.85 -3.08 -6.66
CA LYS A 414 2.09 -1.72 -6.19
C LYS A 414 2.98 -1.75 -4.96
N VAL A 415 3.99 -0.90 -4.94
CA VAL A 415 4.98 -0.81 -3.86
C VAL A 415 4.81 0.51 -3.13
N ASN A 416 4.45 0.47 -1.86
CA ASN A 416 4.28 1.67 -1.05
C ASN A 416 5.43 1.81 -0.04
N PRO A 417 6.34 2.76 -0.23
CA PRO A 417 7.48 3.00 0.67
C PRO A 417 7.09 3.70 1.98
N THR A 418 5.84 4.20 2.06
CA THR A 418 5.29 4.89 3.24
C THR A 418 4.15 4.10 3.91
N GLY A 419 3.94 2.86 3.50
CA GLY A 419 2.81 2.03 3.93
C GLY A 419 2.88 1.56 5.38
N GLN A 420 4.06 1.56 5.97
CA GLN A 420 4.29 1.14 7.35
C GLN A 420 5.04 2.22 8.14
N LYS A 421 4.67 2.42 9.41
CA LYS A 421 5.29 3.42 10.31
C LYS A 421 6.83 3.32 10.38
N GLY A 422 7.36 2.11 10.32
CA GLY A 422 8.81 1.84 10.34
C GLY A 422 9.49 1.98 8.98
N SER A 423 8.89 2.65 8.01
CA SER A 423 9.42 2.84 6.64
C SER A 423 9.77 1.52 5.91
N ARG A 424 9.15 0.41 6.31
CA ARG A 424 9.19 -0.83 5.52
C ARG A 424 8.23 -0.71 4.34
N PHE A 425 8.64 -1.20 3.19
CA PHE A 425 7.77 -1.26 2.02
C PHE A 425 6.57 -2.17 2.30
N SER A 426 5.42 -1.82 1.75
CA SER A 426 4.28 -2.73 1.64
C SER A 426 3.90 -2.90 0.18
N THR A 427 3.40 -4.09 -0.18
CA THR A 427 3.03 -4.40 -1.56
C THR A 427 1.57 -4.80 -1.67
N SER A 428 0.93 -4.45 -2.80
CA SER A 428 -0.44 -4.84 -3.11
C SER A 428 -0.53 -5.31 -4.58
N PRO A 429 -0.86 -6.59 -4.84
CA PRO A 429 -1.05 -7.66 -3.85
C PRO A 429 0.21 -7.93 -3.02
N ASN A 430 0.00 -8.42 -1.79
CA ASN A 430 1.11 -8.70 -0.89
C ASN A 430 1.94 -9.89 -1.41
N ASN A 431 3.20 -9.61 -1.74
CA ASN A 431 4.19 -10.61 -2.18
C ASN A 431 5.36 -10.77 -1.18
N GLN A 432 5.35 -10.04 -0.05
CA GLN A 432 6.40 -10.07 0.96
C GLN A 432 6.23 -11.19 1.99
N ASN A 433 4.99 -11.63 2.25
CA ASN A 433 4.64 -12.62 3.27
C ASN A 433 4.23 -13.97 2.67
N ILE A 434 4.79 -14.32 1.51
CA ILE A 434 4.49 -15.59 0.84
C ILE A 434 5.20 -16.71 1.60
N LYS A 435 4.43 -17.71 2.04
CA LYS A 435 5.00 -18.93 2.65
C LYS A 435 5.86 -19.70 1.65
N ASP A 436 6.91 -20.34 2.12
CA ASP A 436 7.88 -21.04 1.27
C ASP A 436 7.22 -22.02 0.29
N LYS A 437 6.20 -22.76 0.73
CA LYS A 437 5.45 -23.69 -0.13
C LYS A 437 4.79 -23.04 -1.35
N HIS A 438 4.61 -21.71 -1.35
CA HIS A 438 3.97 -20.95 -2.43
C HIS A 438 4.95 -20.12 -3.26
N ARG A 439 6.27 -20.17 -3.00
CA ARG A 439 7.26 -19.37 -3.73
C ARG A 439 7.74 -20.01 -5.03
N TRP A 440 7.46 -21.29 -5.25
CA TRP A 440 8.04 -22.07 -6.35
C TRP A 440 7.66 -21.60 -7.76
N PHE A 441 6.55 -20.90 -7.92
CA PHE A 441 6.15 -20.37 -9.22
C PHE A 441 6.82 -19.03 -9.58
N PHE A 442 7.56 -18.41 -8.66
CA PHE A 442 8.44 -17.30 -9.01
C PHE A 442 9.72 -17.88 -9.57
N GLU A 443 9.91 -17.69 -10.86
CA GLU A 443 11.04 -18.29 -11.60
C GLU A 443 11.67 -17.24 -12.49
N ALA A 444 13.01 -17.15 -12.46
CA ALA A 444 13.73 -16.22 -13.31
C ALA A 444 13.51 -16.58 -14.78
N PRO A 445 13.36 -15.60 -15.68
CA PRO A 445 13.36 -15.83 -17.12
C PRO A 445 14.68 -16.43 -17.59
N ASP A 446 14.66 -17.04 -18.78
CA ASP A 446 15.86 -17.59 -19.41
C ASP A 446 17.01 -16.57 -19.46
N GLY A 447 18.18 -16.98 -19.01
CA GLY A 447 19.37 -16.13 -18.94
C GLY A 447 19.47 -15.26 -17.68
N TYR A 448 18.51 -15.34 -16.77
CA TYR A 448 18.51 -14.63 -15.49
C TYR A 448 18.52 -15.60 -14.29
N VAL A 449 18.84 -15.07 -13.13
CA VAL A 449 18.77 -15.78 -11.85
C VAL A 449 18.08 -14.90 -10.81
N LEU A 450 17.31 -15.53 -9.91
CA LEU A 450 16.78 -14.85 -8.74
C LEU A 450 17.87 -14.82 -7.65
N VAL A 451 18.19 -13.62 -7.18
CA VAL A 451 19.14 -13.42 -6.08
C VAL A 451 18.35 -12.98 -4.86
N SER A 452 18.50 -13.72 -3.75
CA SER A 452 17.93 -13.33 -2.45
C SER A 452 19.06 -12.88 -1.53
N SER A 453 18.89 -11.70 -0.91
CA SER A 453 19.81 -11.18 0.09
C SER A 453 19.02 -10.63 1.27
N ASP A 454 19.35 -11.08 2.48
CA ASP A 454 18.76 -10.59 3.72
C ASP A 454 19.86 -10.14 4.69
N LYS A 455 19.56 -9.11 5.48
CA LYS A 455 20.44 -8.63 6.55
C LYS A 455 20.13 -9.41 7.81
N ASP A 456 21.03 -10.31 8.18
CA ASP A 456 20.87 -11.11 9.37
C ASP A 456 20.68 -10.23 10.63
N GLN A 457 19.50 -10.34 11.23
CA GLN A 457 19.12 -9.72 12.50
C GLN A 457 19.40 -8.22 12.59
N LEU A 458 19.17 -7.47 11.51
CA LEU A 458 19.53 -6.04 11.38
C LEU A 458 19.03 -5.20 12.56
N GLU A 459 17.78 -5.39 12.97
CA GLU A 459 17.15 -4.60 14.03
C GLU A 459 17.83 -4.83 15.38
N LEU A 460 18.14 -6.08 15.71
CA LEU A 460 18.86 -6.44 16.94
C LEU A 460 20.31 -5.89 16.91
N ARG A 461 20.96 -5.93 15.74
CA ARG A 461 22.31 -5.33 15.56
C ARG A 461 22.30 -3.84 15.86
N ILE A 462 21.33 -3.13 15.27
CA ILE A 462 21.17 -1.68 15.52
C ILE A 462 20.89 -1.40 16.99
N ALA A 463 19.96 -2.14 17.61
CA ALA A 463 19.62 -1.97 19.02
C ALA A 463 20.82 -2.25 19.94
N ALA A 464 21.53 -3.34 19.72
CA ALA A 464 22.72 -3.70 20.50
C ALA A 464 23.83 -2.63 20.37
N CYS A 465 24.09 -2.13 19.16
CA CYS A 465 25.06 -1.06 18.93
C CYS A 465 24.66 0.24 19.61
N ARG A 466 23.39 0.65 19.52
CA ARG A 466 22.89 1.88 20.17
C ARG A 466 22.91 1.79 21.69
N ALA A 467 22.60 0.62 22.24
CA ALA A 467 22.62 0.37 23.68
C ALA A 467 24.03 0.06 24.23
N GLY A 468 25.04 -0.11 23.36
CA GLY A 468 26.41 -0.44 23.75
C GLY A 468 26.55 -1.84 24.39
N VAL A 469 25.67 -2.81 24.05
CA VAL A 469 25.69 -4.17 24.62
C VAL A 469 26.78 -4.98 23.94
N LYS A 470 28.00 -4.85 24.46
CA LYS A 470 29.21 -5.42 23.87
C LYS A 470 29.10 -6.94 23.63
N MET A 471 28.54 -7.67 24.58
CA MET A 471 28.37 -9.13 24.45
C MET A 471 27.55 -9.54 23.22
N LEU A 472 26.47 -8.82 22.91
CA LEU A 472 25.66 -9.06 21.71
C LEU A 472 26.39 -8.62 20.44
N ILE A 473 27.11 -7.49 20.50
CA ILE A 473 27.89 -6.98 19.36
C ILE A 473 28.98 -7.99 19.00
N ASP A 474 29.73 -8.48 19.97
CA ASP A 474 30.81 -9.44 19.77
C ASP A 474 30.28 -10.78 19.24
N GLU A 475 29.14 -11.27 19.77
CA GLU A 475 28.49 -12.49 19.27
C GLU A 475 28.03 -12.36 17.82
N MET A 476 27.39 -11.24 17.47
CA MET A 476 26.91 -11.00 16.09
C MET A 476 28.05 -10.70 15.10
N ALA A 477 29.21 -10.31 15.57
CA ALA A 477 30.41 -10.14 14.75
C ALA A 477 31.13 -11.46 14.47
N ARG A 478 30.91 -12.48 15.29
CA ARG A 478 31.51 -13.81 15.14
C ARG A 478 30.86 -14.57 13.99
N PRO A 479 31.62 -15.20 13.10
CA PRO A 479 31.07 -16.08 12.05
C PRO A 479 30.18 -17.19 12.67
N GLY A 480 28.93 -17.28 12.25
CA GLY A 480 27.95 -18.23 12.79
C GLY A 480 27.43 -17.88 14.19
N GLY A 481 27.73 -16.70 14.72
CA GLY A 481 27.20 -16.25 16.00
C GLY A 481 25.68 -16.03 15.96
N ASP A 482 24.99 -16.54 16.97
CA ASP A 482 23.53 -16.41 17.10
C ASP A 482 23.18 -15.79 18.47
N PRO A 483 22.83 -14.50 18.54
CA PRO A 483 22.51 -13.81 19.79
C PRO A 483 21.29 -14.39 20.51
N HIS A 484 20.35 -15.05 19.80
CA HIS A 484 19.19 -15.68 20.43
C HIS A 484 19.59 -16.98 21.13
N THR A 485 20.50 -17.75 20.53
CA THR A 485 21.09 -18.93 21.17
C THR A 485 21.93 -18.50 22.39
N LEU A 486 22.72 -17.44 22.24
CA LEU A 486 23.50 -16.90 23.35
C LEU A 486 22.55 -16.47 24.49
N ALA A 487 21.52 -15.70 24.23
CA ALA A 487 20.56 -15.26 25.23
C ALA A 487 19.81 -16.46 25.87
N ALA A 488 19.43 -17.47 25.09
CA ALA A 488 18.82 -18.69 25.61
C ALA A 488 19.75 -19.43 26.57
N SER A 489 21.04 -19.46 26.30
CA SER A 489 22.03 -20.13 27.18
C SER A 489 22.15 -19.44 28.55
N TYR A 490 21.92 -18.13 28.62
CA TYR A 490 21.89 -17.39 29.90
C TYR A 490 20.56 -17.56 30.65
N ILE A 491 19.45 -17.64 29.94
CA ILE A 491 18.11 -17.71 30.54
C ILE A 491 17.81 -19.11 31.05
N TYR A 492 18.18 -20.13 30.28
CA TYR A 492 17.82 -21.52 30.57
C TYR A 492 19.03 -22.34 31.10
N LYS A 493 19.01 -22.70 32.38
CA LYS A 493 20.03 -23.55 32.97
C LYS A 493 20.08 -24.91 32.22
N GLY A 494 21.27 -25.42 31.95
CA GLY A 494 21.47 -26.67 31.24
C GLY A 494 21.04 -26.60 29.76
N PHE A 495 21.11 -25.43 29.15
CA PHE A 495 20.73 -25.24 27.71
C PHE A 495 21.61 -26.10 26.78
N ALA A 496 22.92 -26.22 27.08
CA ALA A 496 23.86 -26.94 26.24
C ALA A 496 23.65 -28.48 26.27
N GLU A 497 23.14 -28.98 27.38
CA GLU A 497 22.86 -30.44 27.58
C GLU A 497 21.52 -30.87 26.99
N ARG A 498 20.69 -29.98 26.51
CA ARG A 498 19.38 -30.30 25.92
C ARG A 498 19.50 -30.84 24.50
N SER A 499 18.49 -31.57 24.05
CA SER A 499 18.38 -32.02 22.67
C SER A 499 18.37 -30.83 21.69
N GLU A 500 18.72 -31.07 20.44
CA GLU A 500 18.73 -30.02 19.39
C GLU A 500 17.35 -29.38 19.21
N ASP A 501 16.30 -30.20 19.23
CA ASP A 501 14.91 -29.73 19.08
C ASP A 501 14.48 -28.85 20.25
N GLU A 502 14.83 -29.23 21.48
CA GLU A 502 14.56 -28.41 22.67
C GLU A 502 15.32 -27.08 22.62
N ARG A 503 16.61 -27.10 22.25
CA ARG A 503 17.41 -25.90 22.11
C ARG A 503 16.81 -24.96 21.05
N ARG A 504 16.36 -25.50 19.92
CA ARG A 504 15.70 -24.76 18.86
C ARG A 504 14.40 -24.11 19.35
N SER A 505 13.57 -24.86 20.04
CA SER A 505 12.32 -24.36 20.64
C SER A 505 12.56 -23.24 21.63
N LEU A 506 13.50 -23.40 22.56
CA LEU A 506 13.87 -22.38 23.54
C LEU A 506 14.47 -21.11 22.88
N ARG A 507 15.33 -21.31 21.88
CA ARG A 507 15.87 -20.21 21.07
C ARG A 507 14.77 -19.38 20.40
N ASP A 508 13.76 -20.05 19.82
CA ASP A 508 12.66 -19.38 19.14
C ASP A 508 11.75 -18.63 20.12
N MET A 509 11.55 -19.16 21.34
CA MET A 509 10.87 -18.42 22.41
C MET A 509 11.64 -17.15 22.79
N VAL A 510 12.95 -17.25 22.98
CA VAL A 510 13.80 -16.10 23.30
C VAL A 510 13.80 -15.07 22.17
N LYS A 511 13.85 -15.51 20.92
CA LYS A 511 13.72 -14.65 19.75
C LYS A 511 12.43 -13.82 19.79
N ASN A 512 11.29 -14.45 20.06
CA ASN A 512 10.00 -13.78 20.15
C ASN A 512 9.97 -12.75 21.30
N VAL A 513 10.49 -13.10 22.46
CA VAL A 513 10.60 -12.20 23.63
C VAL A 513 11.53 -11.02 23.31
N THR A 514 12.68 -11.27 22.69
CA THR A 514 13.63 -10.22 22.30
C THR A 514 13.00 -9.18 21.38
N TYR A 515 12.29 -9.63 20.34
CA TYR A 515 11.59 -8.71 19.43
C TYR A 515 10.42 -8.00 20.10
N ALA A 516 9.64 -8.69 20.95
CA ALA A 516 8.57 -8.05 21.71
C ALA A 516 9.08 -6.96 22.68
N ALA A 517 10.33 -7.08 23.16
CA ALA A 517 10.96 -6.08 24.01
C ALA A 517 11.57 -4.91 23.20
N LEU A 518 11.88 -5.13 21.91
CA LEU A 518 12.42 -4.08 21.03
C LEU A 518 11.32 -3.19 20.44
N TYR A 519 10.10 -3.70 20.29
CA TYR A 519 8.92 -3.01 19.73
C TYR A 519 7.88 -2.65 20.81
#